data_dc1619cff6d96c61644d98f6964efc0c
#
_entry.id   dc1619cff6d96c61644d98f6964efc0c
#
_cell.length_a   1.000
_cell.length_b   1.000
_cell.length_c   1.000
_cell.angle_alpha   90.00
_cell.angle_beta   90.00
_cell.angle_gamma   90.00
#
_symmetry.space_group_name_H-M   'P 1'
#
loop_
_entity.id
_entity.type
_entity.pdbx_description
1 polymer ?
#
loop_
_entity_poly.entity_id
_entity_poly.type
_entity_poly.pdbx_seq_one_letter_code
_entity_poly.pdbx_strand_id
1 'polypeptide(L)'
;EIDSQYPYMTKNEKKIAKFILNSPQKVIKMRSQDLASLLDISTSSVIRFSKKITDGGFHDLKINISKYVPKASSIYNVELMNNESTESLRTKLHTRTTRALNHANNELNDKTIDQICHCLKRSETIFIYGFGASFVVATDLYQKLSRIGLNIQLVQETHIFATLLATHNSNDSVILITNNGTQSEMQSMVKVIDDYHIPII
;
A
#
# COMPACT_ATOMS: atom_id res chain seq x y z
N GLU A 1 12.34 17.11 13.85
CA GLU A 1 12.69 17.09 15.31
C GLU A 1 13.38 15.79 15.73
N ILE A 2 12.85 14.60 15.39
CA ILE A 2 13.51 13.33 15.74
C ILE A 2 14.91 13.25 15.12
N ASP A 3 15.06 13.57 13.83
CA ASP A 3 16.35 13.50 13.12
C ASP A 3 17.40 14.47 13.69
N SER A 4 17.00 15.67 14.06
CA SER A 4 17.90 16.67 14.63
C SER A 4 18.41 16.30 16.02
N GLN A 5 17.61 15.56 16.80
CA GLN A 5 17.96 15.11 18.15
C GLN A 5 18.62 13.71 18.17
N TYR A 6 18.55 12.97 17.09
CA TYR A 6 19.00 11.57 17.01
C TYR A 6 20.45 11.34 17.51
N PRO A 7 21.45 12.19 17.20
CA PRO A 7 22.83 12.02 17.69
C PRO A 7 22.92 12.01 19.23
N TYR A 8 22.05 12.77 19.91
CA TYR A 8 22.06 12.98 21.36
C TYR A 8 21.15 12.04 22.14
N MET A 9 20.55 11.07 21.48
CA MET A 9 19.61 10.11 22.07
C MET A 9 20.35 8.95 22.76
N THR A 10 19.77 8.48 23.88
CA THR A 10 20.18 7.26 24.56
C THR A 10 19.89 6.03 23.69
N LYS A 11 20.44 4.86 24.05
CA LYS A 11 20.24 3.60 23.33
C LYS A 11 18.76 3.25 23.14
N ASN A 12 17.94 3.42 24.18
CA ASN A 12 16.50 3.14 24.12
C ASN A 12 15.74 4.19 23.30
N GLU A 13 16.10 5.46 23.41
CA GLU A 13 15.53 6.53 22.60
C GLU A 13 15.81 6.30 21.10
N LYS A 14 17.03 5.86 20.76
CA LYS A 14 17.40 5.52 19.38
C LYS A 14 16.59 4.34 18.84
N LYS A 15 16.28 3.33 19.67
CA LYS A 15 15.40 2.23 19.27
C LYS A 15 14.00 2.75 18.92
N ILE A 16 13.43 3.61 19.79
CA ILE A 16 12.10 4.18 19.57
C ILE A 16 12.11 5.07 18.31
N ALA A 17 13.07 5.98 18.21
CA ALA A 17 13.22 6.88 17.07
C ALA A 17 13.31 6.11 15.73
N LYS A 18 14.20 5.10 15.67
CA LYS A 18 14.37 4.25 14.49
C LYS A 18 13.08 3.52 14.11
N PHE A 19 12.33 3.01 15.09
CA PHE A 19 11.07 2.34 14.82
C PHE A 19 9.99 3.31 14.31
N ILE A 20 9.92 4.52 14.89
CA ILE A 20 9.01 5.56 14.43
C ILE A 20 9.31 5.96 12.99
N LEU A 21 10.58 6.17 12.64
CA LEU A 21 10.99 6.56 11.29
C LEU A 21 10.72 5.46 10.25
N ASN A 22 10.95 4.20 10.62
CA ASN A 22 10.75 3.06 9.71
C ASN A 22 9.30 2.58 9.61
N SER A 23 8.48 2.79 10.62
CA SER A 23 7.11 2.25 10.68
C SER A 23 6.12 3.19 11.37
N PRO A 24 6.02 4.46 10.92
CA PRO A 24 5.21 5.46 11.59
C PRO A 24 3.72 5.09 11.64
N GLN A 25 3.19 4.45 10.60
CA GLN A 25 1.79 4.02 10.55
C GLN A 25 1.46 2.95 11.60
N LYS A 26 2.42 2.08 11.93
CA LYS A 26 2.22 1.10 13.01
C LYS A 26 2.15 1.80 14.37
N VAL A 27 3.04 2.78 14.60
CA VAL A 27 3.09 3.54 15.86
C VAL A 27 1.78 4.27 16.16
N ILE A 28 1.16 4.89 15.14
CA ILE A 28 -0.13 5.58 15.29
C ILE A 28 -1.23 4.65 15.83
N LYS A 29 -1.20 3.38 15.45
CA LYS A 29 -2.20 2.38 15.85
C LYS A 29 -1.89 1.68 17.18
N MET A 30 -0.66 1.79 17.68
CA MET A 30 -0.19 1.10 18.90
C MET A 30 -0.51 1.88 20.17
N ARG A 31 -0.56 1.16 21.30
CA ARG A 31 -0.49 1.74 22.64
C ARG A 31 0.99 1.83 23.05
N SER A 32 1.29 2.70 24.03
CA SER A 32 2.65 2.82 24.56
C SER A 32 3.21 1.51 25.14
N GLN A 33 2.34 0.66 25.68
CA GLN A 33 2.70 -0.68 26.16
C GLN A 33 3.08 -1.62 25.05
N ASP A 34 2.33 -1.60 23.93
CA ASP A 34 2.59 -2.47 22.77
C ASP A 34 3.93 -2.12 22.12
N LEU A 35 4.23 -0.81 22.01
CA LEU A 35 5.50 -0.33 21.50
C LEU A 35 6.66 -0.69 22.43
N ALA A 36 6.45 -0.57 23.74
CA ALA A 36 7.44 -0.95 24.74
C ALA A 36 7.80 -2.44 24.68
N SER A 37 6.78 -3.30 24.61
CA SER A 37 6.94 -4.76 24.46
C SER A 37 7.65 -5.13 23.16
N LEU A 38 7.29 -4.50 22.05
CA LEU A 38 7.89 -4.77 20.74
C LEU A 38 9.40 -4.42 20.70
N LEU A 39 9.80 -3.36 21.39
CA LEU A 39 11.19 -2.88 21.40
C LEU A 39 12.03 -3.43 22.56
N ASP A 40 11.44 -4.26 23.40
CA ASP A 40 12.05 -4.78 24.64
C ASP A 40 12.61 -3.64 25.51
N ILE A 41 11.72 -2.72 25.89
CA ILE A 41 11.99 -1.57 26.75
C ILE A 41 10.82 -1.33 27.70
N SER A 42 11.03 -0.50 28.73
CA SER A 42 9.94 -0.17 29.66
C SER A 42 8.96 0.83 29.05
N THR A 43 7.68 0.72 29.39
CA THR A 43 6.63 1.70 29.01
C THR A 43 6.99 3.12 29.46
N SER A 44 7.62 3.27 30.61
CA SER A 44 8.10 4.56 31.10
C SER A 44 9.17 5.19 30.19
N SER A 45 9.99 4.38 29.51
CA SER A 45 10.95 4.88 28.51
C SER A 45 10.24 5.43 27.28
N VAL A 46 9.17 4.79 26.82
CA VAL A 46 8.35 5.29 25.72
C VAL A 46 7.69 6.60 26.09
N ILE A 47 7.11 6.69 27.29
CA ILE A 47 6.44 7.92 27.76
C ILE A 47 7.44 9.08 27.92
N ARG A 48 8.62 8.82 28.48
CA ARG A 48 9.69 9.85 28.63
C ARG A 48 10.19 10.34 27.28
N PHE A 49 10.45 9.43 26.36
CA PHE A 49 10.82 9.79 24.99
C PHE A 49 9.75 10.67 24.34
N SER A 50 8.49 10.27 24.46
CA SER A 50 7.36 11.03 23.88
C SER A 50 7.28 12.45 24.44
N LYS A 51 7.42 12.61 25.77
CA LYS A 51 7.44 13.92 26.41
C LYS A 51 8.67 14.77 26.05
N LYS A 52 9.78 14.15 25.71
CA LYS A 52 10.99 14.85 25.24
C LYS A 52 10.82 15.39 23.81
N ILE A 53 10.08 14.69 22.97
CA ILE A 53 9.83 15.08 21.57
C ILE A 53 8.59 15.96 21.44
N THR A 54 7.59 15.79 22.32
CA THR A 54 6.33 16.52 22.29
C THR A 54 5.91 16.90 23.72
N ASP A 55 5.32 18.04 23.93
CA ASP A 55 4.93 18.52 25.27
C ASP A 55 3.81 17.68 25.90
N GLY A 56 3.02 16.93 25.11
CA GLY A 56 1.83 16.20 25.56
C GLY A 56 1.96 14.69 25.69
N GLY A 57 3.14 14.10 25.49
CA GLY A 57 3.39 12.67 25.69
C GLY A 57 3.04 11.79 24.48
N PHE A 58 2.78 10.47 24.72
CA PHE A 58 2.65 9.50 23.64
C PHE A 58 1.43 9.72 22.74
N HIS A 59 0.35 10.27 23.28
CA HIS A 59 -0.83 10.62 22.49
C HIS A 59 -0.51 11.75 21.50
N ASP A 60 0.13 12.80 21.95
CA ASP A 60 0.52 13.94 21.11
C ASP A 60 1.64 13.58 20.12
N LEU A 61 2.55 12.69 20.53
CA LEU A 61 3.51 12.11 19.61
C LEU A 61 2.82 11.41 18.44
N LYS A 62 1.78 10.60 18.70
CA LYS A 62 0.98 9.97 17.65
C LYS A 62 0.25 10.98 16.76
N ILE A 63 -0.33 12.03 17.35
CA ILE A 63 -0.97 13.11 16.59
C ILE A 63 0.07 13.80 15.69
N ASN A 64 1.23 14.12 16.21
CA ASN A 64 2.28 14.76 15.44
C ASN A 64 2.80 13.81 14.32
N ILE A 65 3.06 12.55 14.63
CA ILE A 65 3.40 11.55 13.59
C ILE A 65 2.30 11.51 12.53
N SER A 66 1.02 11.52 12.91
CA SER A 66 -0.09 11.44 11.97
C SER A 66 -0.21 12.63 11.01
N LYS A 67 0.35 13.79 11.37
CA LYS A 67 0.42 14.98 10.49
C LYS A 67 1.46 14.81 9.38
N TYR A 68 2.52 14.04 9.64
CA TYR A 68 3.64 13.82 8.70
C TYR A 68 3.56 12.47 7.98
N VAL A 69 2.81 11.52 8.54
CA VAL A 69 2.55 10.25 7.86
C VAL A 69 1.39 10.48 6.89
N PRO A 70 1.61 10.39 5.59
CA PRO A 70 0.50 10.38 4.66
C PRO A 70 -0.39 9.20 5.06
N LYS A 71 -1.63 9.47 5.49
CA LYS A 71 -2.64 8.42 5.51
C LYS A 71 -2.66 7.89 4.08
N ALA A 72 -2.54 6.59 3.88
CA ALA A 72 -2.70 6.00 2.54
C ALA A 72 -4.02 6.47 1.90
N SER A 73 -5.04 6.79 2.71
CA SER A 73 -6.25 7.49 2.29
C SER A 73 -6.08 9.01 2.10
N SER A 74 -5.08 9.67 2.72
CA SER A 74 -4.93 11.14 2.66
C SER A 74 -4.09 11.62 1.48
N ILE A 75 -3.31 10.73 0.84
CA ILE A 75 -2.70 11.02 -0.46
C ILE A 75 -3.82 11.27 -1.47
N TYR A 76 -4.97 10.62 -1.29
CA TYR A 76 -6.14 10.71 -2.17
C TYR A 76 -7.22 11.67 -1.67
N ASN A 77 -7.23 12.05 -0.38
CA ASN A 77 -8.20 12.98 0.19
C ASN A 77 -7.64 14.40 0.19
N VAL A 78 -7.77 15.06 -0.94
CA VAL A 78 -7.79 16.52 -0.95
C VAL A 78 -9.19 16.91 -0.50
N GLU A 79 -9.31 17.50 0.70
CA GLU A 79 -10.60 18.02 1.16
C GLU A 79 -11.07 19.09 0.18
N LEU A 80 -12.15 18.77 -0.50
CA LEU A 80 -12.87 19.73 -1.35
C LEU A 80 -13.76 20.53 -0.42
N MET A 81 -13.53 21.83 -0.36
CA MET A 81 -14.39 22.74 0.38
C MET A 81 -15.52 23.24 -0.52
N ASN A 82 -16.70 23.45 0.07
CA ASN A 82 -17.79 24.13 -0.65
C ASN A 82 -17.33 25.53 -1.04
N ASN A 83 -17.57 25.93 -2.30
CA ASN A 83 -17.23 27.23 -2.87
C ASN A 83 -15.73 27.48 -3.18
N GLU A 84 -14.96 26.46 -3.46
CA GLU A 84 -13.61 26.64 -3.99
C GLU A 84 -13.62 27.17 -5.43
N SER A 85 -12.63 28.00 -5.76
CA SER A 85 -12.43 28.45 -7.14
C SER A 85 -11.97 27.29 -8.03
N THR A 86 -12.30 27.35 -9.33
CA THR A 86 -11.85 26.38 -10.34
C THR A 86 -10.32 26.26 -10.36
N GLU A 87 -9.62 27.38 -10.15
CA GLU A 87 -8.16 27.40 -10.08
C GLU A 87 -7.63 26.60 -8.89
N SER A 88 -8.24 26.74 -7.71
CA SER A 88 -7.92 25.95 -6.51
C SER A 88 -8.13 24.45 -6.77
N LEU A 89 -9.28 24.09 -7.34
CA LEU A 89 -9.60 22.69 -7.68
C LEU A 89 -8.60 22.10 -8.66
N ARG A 90 -8.25 22.83 -9.71
CA ARG A 90 -7.25 22.41 -10.71
C ARG A 90 -5.88 22.18 -10.05
N THR A 91 -5.43 23.12 -9.22
CA THR A 91 -4.15 23.02 -8.50
C THR A 91 -4.12 21.84 -7.55
N LYS A 92 -5.21 21.63 -6.81
CA LYS A 92 -5.36 20.46 -5.91
C LYS A 92 -5.32 19.15 -6.68
N LEU A 93 -6.04 19.04 -7.79
CA LEU A 93 -6.05 17.84 -8.63
C LEU A 93 -4.66 17.55 -9.20
N HIS A 94 -3.98 18.54 -9.75
CA HIS A 94 -2.61 18.41 -10.25
C HIS A 94 -1.66 17.93 -9.16
N THR A 95 -1.68 18.57 -7.98
CA THR A 95 -0.83 18.21 -6.85
C THR A 95 -1.09 16.77 -6.39
N ARG A 96 -2.36 16.37 -6.32
CA ARG A 96 -2.76 15.01 -5.95
C ARG A 96 -2.23 13.97 -6.95
N THR A 97 -2.42 14.21 -8.23
CA THR A 97 -1.98 13.30 -9.29
C THR A 97 -0.45 13.17 -9.29
N THR A 98 0.27 14.29 -9.19
CA THR A 98 1.74 14.29 -9.14
C THR A 98 2.25 13.54 -7.91
N ARG A 99 1.63 13.72 -6.74
CA ARG A 99 2.01 12.98 -5.53
C ARG A 99 1.75 11.48 -5.68
N ALA A 100 0.63 11.07 -6.29
CA ALA A 100 0.33 9.67 -6.52
C ALA A 100 1.35 9.00 -7.46
N LEU A 101 1.73 9.68 -8.54
CA LEU A 101 2.76 9.20 -9.47
C LEU A 101 4.14 9.08 -8.80
N ASN A 102 4.54 10.09 -8.03
CA ASN A 102 5.81 10.05 -7.30
C ASN A 102 5.83 8.94 -6.26
N HIS A 103 4.73 8.73 -5.55
CA HIS A 103 4.61 7.62 -4.60
C HIS A 103 4.74 6.27 -5.30
N ALA A 104 4.00 6.06 -6.38
CA ALA A 104 4.05 4.83 -7.15
C ALA A 104 5.49 4.55 -7.65
N ASN A 105 6.16 5.56 -8.19
CA ASN A 105 7.54 5.43 -8.65
C ASN A 105 8.54 5.08 -7.53
N ASN A 106 8.33 5.59 -6.31
CA ASN A 106 9.20 5.30 -5.18
C ASN A 106 8.96 3.91 -4.55
N GLU A 107 7.74 3.37 -4.69
CA GLU A 107 7.41 2.04 -4.17
C GLU A 107 7.78 0.91 -5.15
N LEU A 108 7.83 1.21 -6.44
CA LEU A 108 8.26 0.27 -7.47
C LEU A 108 9.77 0.11 -7.44
N ASN A 109 10.25 -1.13 -7.35
CA ASN A 109 11.68 -1.43 -7.52
C ASN A 109 11.91 -2.27 -8.78
N ASP A 110 13.04 -2.07 -9.42
CA ASP A 110 13.39 -2.68 -10.70
C ASP A 110 13.36 -4.21 -10.63
N LYS A 111 13.82 -4.80 -9.52
CA LYS A 111 13.82 -6.26 -9.34
C LYS A 111 12.40 -6.84 -9.36
N THR A 112 11.44 -6.16 -8.72
CA THR A 112 10.03 -6.59 -8.73
C THR A 112 9.46 -6.49 -10.14
N ILE A 113 9.75 -5.39 -10.86
CA ILE A 113 9.32 -5.22 -12.25
C ILE A 113 9.87 -6.32 -13.14
N ASP A 114 11.17 -6.64 -13.03
CA ASP A 114 11.81 -7.70 -13.78
C ASP A 114 11.19 -9.08 -13.50
N GLN A 115 10.87 -9.36 -12.23
CA GLN A 115 10.19 -10.60 -11.84
C GLN A 115 8.79 -10.69 -12.46
N ILE A 116 8.01 -9.61 -12.43
CA ILE A 116 6.70 -9.54 -13.08
C ILE A 116 6.83 -9.77 -14.59
N CYS A 117 7.72 -9.06 -15.25
CA CYS A 117 7.96 -9.21 -16.68
C CYS A 117 8.37 -10.64 -17.06
N HIS A 118 9.20 -11.27 -16.23
CA HIS A 118 9.61 -12.67 -16.45
C HIS A 118 8.42 -13.62 -16.28
N CYS A 119 7.59 -13.43 -15.25
CA CYS A 119 6.39 -14.23 -15.03
C CYS A 119 5.43 -14.12 -16.23
N LEU A 120 5.09 -12.89 -16.65
CA LEU A 120 4.18 -12.64 -17.76
C LEU A 120 4.65 -13.23 -19.10
N LYS A 121 5.96 -13.16 -19.39
CA LYS A 121 6.54 -13.72 -20.62
C LYS A 121 6.48 -15.25 -20.68
N ARG A 122 6.44 -15.92 -19.55
CA ARG A 122 6.39 -17.39 -19.47
C ARG A 122 4.98 -17.95 -19.38
N SER A 123 4.01 -17.10 -19.09
CA SER A 123 2.61 -17.51 -18.93
C SER A 123 1.98 -17.87 -20.26
N GLU A 124 1.31 -19.02 -20.31
CA GLU A 124 0.50 -19.43 -21.46
C GLU A 124 -0.77 -18.58 -21.58
N THR A 125 -1.41 -18.33 -20.45
CA THR A 125 -2.55 -17.40 -20.33
C THR A 125 -2.34 -16.49 -19.13
N ILE A 126 -2.67 -15.22 -19.29
CA ILE A 126 -2.64 -14.22 -18.23
C ILE A 126 -4.07 -13.77 -17.93
N PHE A 127 -4.55 -14.04 -16.74
CA PHE A 127 -5.85 -13.53 -16.29
C PHE A 127 -5.67 -12.16 -15.65
N ILE A 128 -6.52 -11.21 -16.02
CA ILE A 128 -6.60 -9.92 -15.33
C ILE A 128 -7.97 -9.82 -14.68
N TYR A 129 -7.98 -9.68 -13.36
CA TYR A 129 -9.20 -9.55 -12.58
C TYR A 129 -9.20 -8.26 -11.77
N GLY A 130 -10.33 -7.55 -11.78
CA GLY A 130 -10.58 -6.37 -10.97
C GLY A 130 -12.06 -6.14 -10.80
N PHE A 131 -12.49 -5.68 -9.63
CA PHE A 131 -13.89 -5.45 -9.32
C PHE A 131 -14.21 -3.95 -9.22
N GLY A 132 -15.38 -3.53 -9.71
CA GLY A 132 -15.84 -2.14 -9.66
C GLY A 132 -14.86 -1.18 -10.38
N ALA A 133 -14.40 -0.14 -9.71
CA ALA A 133 -13.45 0.83 -10.29
C ALA A 133 -12.11 0.21 -10.68
N SER A 134 -11.68 -0.87 -10.03
CA SER A 134 -10.46 -1.60 -10.39
C SER A 134 -10.57 -2.28 -11.76
N PHE A 135 -11.79 -2.61 -12.22
CA PHE A 135 -12.02 -3.17 -13.54
C PHE A 135 -11.68 -2.19 -14.68
N VAL A 136 -11.82 -0.89 -14.45
CA VAL A 136 -11.40 0.14 -15.42
C VAL A 136 -9.89 0.08 -15.63
N VAL A 137 -9.12 -0.07 -14.55
CA VAL A 137 -7.67 -0.23 -14.60
C VAL A 137 -7.29 -1.57 -15.24
N ALA A 138 -8.03 -2.64 -14.91
CA ALA A 138 -7.85 -3.96 -15.51
C ALA A 138 -8.06 -3.92 -17.04
N THR A 139 -9.08 -3.19 -17.49
CA THR A 139 -9.37 -3.02 -18.93
C THR A 139 -8.27 -2.25 -19.65
N ASP A 140 -7.74 -1.19 -19.05
CA ASP A 140 -6.63 -0.42 -19.63
C ASP A 140 -5.36 -1.30 -19.75
N LEU A 141 -5.04 -2.05 -18.69
CA LEU A 141 -3.91 -2.97 -18.70
C LEU A 141 -4.09 -4.08 -19.74
N TYR A 142 -5.27 -4.68 -19.83
CA TYR A 142 -5.63 -5.67 -20.85
C TYR A 142 -5.35 -5.15 -22.26
N GLN A 143 -5.83 -3.94 -22.59
CA GLN A 143 -5.62 -3.35 -23.91
C GLN A 143 -4.14 -3.12 -24.22
N LYS A 144 -3.35 -2.69 -23.25
CA LYS A 144 -1.92 -2.42 -23.43
C LYS A 144 -1.13 -3.71 -23.64
N LEU A 145 -1.36 -4.72 -22.81
CA LEU A 145 -0.64 -5.97 -22.87
C LEU A 145 -1.06 -6.81 -24.09
N SER A 146 -2.33 -6.78 -24.50
CA SER A 146 -2.80 -7.47 -25.73
C SER A 146 -2.12 -6.92 -26.98
N ARG A 147 -1.81 -5.62 -27.03
CA ARG A 147 -1.12 -5.00 -28.18
C ARG A 147 0.31 -5.51 -28.38
N ILE A 148 0.93 -6.02 -27.35
CA ILE A 148 2.27 -6.62 -27.43
C ILE A 148 2.24 -8.13 -27.61
N GLY A 149 1.06 -8.69 -27.88
CA GLY A 149 0.90 -10.09 -28.28
C GLY A 149 0.80 -11.10 -27.15
N LEU A 150 0.59 -10.66 -25.90
CA LEU A 150 0.35 -11.58 -24.80
C LEU A 150 -1.08 -12.15 -24.86
N ASN A 151 -1.22 -13.43 -24.50
CA ASN A 151 -2.52 -14.10 -24.42
C ASN A 151 -3.20 -13.74 -23.08
N ILE A 152 -4.20 -12.87 -23.14
CA ILE A 152 -4.82 -12.30 -21.95
C ILE A 152 -6.32 -12.54 -21.93
N GLN A 153 -6.82 -12.92 -20.77
CA GLN A 153 -8.24 -13.00 -20.47
C GLN A 153 -8.60 -11.98 -19.40
N LEU A 154 -9.46 -11.01 -19.77
CA LEU A 154 -10.01 -10.02 -18.82
C LEU A 154 -11.29 -10.57 -18.22
N VAL A 155 -11.34 -10.66 -16.88
CA VAL A 155 -12.49 -11.24 -16.17
C VAL A 155 -13.02 -10.24 -15.15
N GLN A 156 -14.33 -10.04 -15.11
CA GLN A 156 -15.01 -9.16 -14.17
C GLN A 156 -15.83 -9.93 -13.13
N GLU A 157 -16.46 -11.04 -13.58
CA GLU A 157 -17.36 -11.83 -12.75
C GLU A 157 -16.60 -12.86 -11.91
N THR A 158 -16.76 -12.78 -10.60
CA THR A 158 -16.06 -13.64 -9.63
C THR A 158 -16.32 -15.13 -9.86
N HIS A 159 -17.57 -15.50 -10.13
CA HIS A 159 -17.92 -16.92 -10.35
C HIS A 159 -17.36 -17.48 -11.67
N ILE A 160 -17.37 -16.67 -12.72
CA ILE A 160 -16.75 -17.03 -14.00
C ILE A 160 -15.24 -17.19 -13.80
N PHE A 161 -14.62 -16.28 -13.07
CA PHE A 161 -13.19 -16.34 -12.80
C PHE A 161 -12.80 -17.62 -12.04
N ALA A 162 -13.51 -17.96 -10.98
CA ALA A 162 -13.27 -19.19 -10.24
C ALA A 162 -13.41 -20.46 -11.11
N THR A 163 -14.39 -20.47 -12.03
CA THR A 163 -14.59 -21.59 -12.97
C THR A 163 -13.45 -21.71 -13.98
N LEU A 164 -12.96 -20.57 -14.50
CA LEU A 164 -11.81 -20.55 -15.43
C LEU A 164 -10.55 -21.06 -14.73
N LEU A 165 -10.26 -20.62 -13.51
CA LEU A 165 -9.08 -21.06 -12.77
C LEU A 165 -9.05 -22.58 -12.55
N ALA A 166 -10.20 -23.23 -12.40
CA ALA A 166 -10.30 -24.68 -12.24
C ALA A 166 -9.78 -25.49 -13.44
N THR A 167 -9.64 -24.87 -14.61
CA THR A 167 -9.14 -25.51 -15.84
C THR A 167 -7.72 -25.07 -16.21
N HIS A 168 -7.07 -24.28 -15.35
CA HIS A 168 -5.75 -23.69 -15.56
C HIS A 168 -4.76 -24.16 -14.49
N ASN A 169 -3.49 -23.86 -14.66
CA ASN A 169 -2.41 -24.39 -13.82
C ASN A 169 -1.24 -23.40 -13.67
N SER A 170 -0.14 -23.88 -13.10
CA SER A 170 1.06 -23.05 -12.82
C SER A 170 1.79 -22.48 -14.04
N ASN A 171 1.39 -22.86 -15.28
CA ASN A 171 1.90 -22.24 -16.51
C ASN A 171 1.18 -20.95 -16.86
N ASP A 172 0.10 -20.64 -16.16
CA ASP A 172 -0.67 -19.41 -16.29
C ASP A 172 -0.27 -18.40 -15.22
N SER A 173 -0.79 -17.19 -15.27
CA SER A 173 -0.63 -16.20 -14.22
C SER A 173 -1.89 -15.35 -14.04
N VAL A 174 -2.04 -14.78 -12.86
CA VAL A 174 -3.16 -13.90 -12.51
C VAL A 174 -2.64 -12.54 -12.07
N ILE A 175 -3.18 -11.47 -12.65
CA ILE A 175 -3.01 -10.09 -12.17
C ILE A 175 -4.28 -9.69 -11.43
N LEU A 176 -4.17 -9.45 -10.13
CA LEU A 176 -5.28 -8.99 -9.28
C LEU A 176 -5.16 -7.49 -9.03
N ILE A 177 -6.17 -6.74 -9.48
CA ILE A 177 -6.20 -5.29 -9.29
C ILE A 177 -7.20 -4.92 -8.20
N THR A 178 -6.68 -4.40 -7.10
CA THR A 178 -7.49 -3.98 -5.95
C THR A 178 -6.92 -2.72 -5.30
N ASN A 179 -7.79 -1.93 -4.68
CA ASN A 179 -7.37 -0.71 -3.98
C ASN A 179 -6.75 -1.01 -2.60
N ASN A 180 -7.34 -1.92 -1.84
CA ASN A 180 -6.91 -2.20 -0.46
C ASN A 180 -6.83 -3.69 -0.10
N GLY A 181 -7.24 -4.58 -0.99
CA GLY A 181 -7.18 -6.04 -0.79
C GLY A 181 -8.04 -6.60 0.36
N THR A 182 -8.88 -5.78 1.00
CA THR A 182 -9.62 -6.18 2.21
C THR A 182 -11.01 -6.75 1.93
N GLN A 183 -11.47 -6.71 0.69
CA GLN A 183 -12.78 -7.23 0.30
C GLN A 183 -12.79 -8.76 0.41
N SER A 184 -13.85 -9.32 0.96
CA SER A 184 -14.02 -10.76 1.19
C SER A 184 -13.92 -11.57 -0.10
N GLU A 185 -14.46 -11.05 -1.19
CA GLU A 185 -14.42 -11.66 -2.52
C GLU A 185 -12.97 -11.76 -3.03
N MET A 186 -12.20 -10.69 -2.88
CA MET A 186 -10.79 -10.68 -3.29
C MET A 186 -9.95 -11.67 -2.49
N GLN A 187 -10.15 -11.71 -1.17
CA GLN A 187 -9.45 -12.67 -0.31
C GLN A 187 -9.83 -14.13 -0.62
N SER A 188 -11.10 -14.36 -0.97
CA SER A 188 -11.57 -15.69 -1.40
C SER A 188 -10.94 -16.09 -2.74
N MET A 189 -10.79 -15.16 -3.68
CA MET A 189 -10.13 -15.43 -4.96
C MET A 189 -8.64 -15.73 -4.78
N VAL A 190 -7.93 -15.01 -3.93
CA VAL A 190 -6.53 -15.31 -3.62
C VAL A 190 -6.36 -16.75 -3.16
N LYS A 191 -7.24 -17.24 -2.27
CA LYS A 191 -7.21 -18.64 -1.81
C LYS A 191 -7.46 -19.63 -2.95
N VAL A 192 -8.45 -19.36 -3.79
CA VAL A 192 -8.75 -20.23 -4.97
C VAL A 192 -7.56 -20.28 -5.91
N ILE A 193 -6.91 -19.14 -6.20
CA ILE A 193 -5.73 -19.10 -7.08
C ILE A 193 -4.56 -19.87 -6.46
N ASP A 194 -4.36 -19.75 -5.15
CA ASP A 194 -3.30 -20.46 -4.41
C ASP A 194 -3.52 -21.96 -4.42
N ASP A 195 -4.77 -22.42 -4.24
CA ASP A 195 -5.14 -23.83 -4.32
C ASP A 195 -4.77 -24.48 -5.69
N TYR A 196 -4.81 -23.72 -6.77
CA TYR A 196 -4.40 -24.17 -8.11
C TYR A 196 -2.93 -23.87 -8.42
N HIS A 197 -2.17 -23.33 -7.47
CA HIS A 197 -0.74 -22.98 -7.61
C HIS A 197 -0.43 -22.06 -8.80
N ILE A 198 -1.37 -21.16 -9.13
CA ILE A 198 -1.20 -20.19 -10.21
C ILE A 198 -0.46 -18.97 -9.66
N PRO A 199 0.61 -18.48 -10.28
CA PRO A 199 1.32 -17.28 -9.87
C PRO A 199 0.41 -16.05 -9.83
N ILE A 200 0.48 -15.28 -8.74
CA ILE A 200 -0.28 -14.03 -8.51
C ILE A 200 0.66 -12.83 -8.59
N ILE A 201 0.21 -11.82 -9.32
CA ILE A 201 0.83 -10.49 -9.45
C ILE A 201 -0.09 -9.44 -8.86
#